data_c6c9d554d79baa3a4fe163baf2cbdd4b
#
_entry.id   c6c9d554d79baa3a4fe163baf2cbdd4b
#
_cell.length_a   1.000
_cell.length_b   1.000
_cell.length_c   1.000
_cell.angle_alpha   90.00
_cell.angle_beta   90.00
_cell.angle_gamma   90.00
#
_symmetry.space_group_name_H-M   'P 1'
#
loop_
_entity.id
_entity.type
_entity.pdbx_description
1 polymer ?
#
loop_
_entity_poly.entity_id
_entity_poly.type
_entity_poly.pdbx_seq_one_letter_code
_entity_poly.pdbx_strand_id
1 'polypeptide(L)'
;MSSRRFTVEEALSQILNWDSDAEEEISETEDLSETEDLSETEDNATDDPDCRFSYDEDDSEDESAVVSPSDENQEMQQPSSTEGTWTSKDGNIKWSTSPQQSQGRLSSSNIIKMTPGPTRFAVTRVDDIQSAFQLFISPPIERIILDMTNLEGRRVYQEKWKPLDQTDLHAYIGILVLAGVYRSKGEATASLWNEENGRPIFRATMSLETFHMISRVIRFDNRDTRAGRRERDKLTAIRDVWDKWVEILPLLYNPGPHVTVDERLVPFRGCCPFRQYMPNKPAKYGIKIWVACDAKSSYAWNMQVYTGKLPGGASEKNQGMRVVLEMSEGLQGHNITCDNFFTSYRLGDELQKRKLTMLGTVRRNKPERPSEILKTQGRPLHSSIFFFTETATVVSYCPKRNKNVLVMSAMHKDASLSTRKDMKPQMILDYNSTKGGVDNLDKVTATYSCQRKTARWPLVIFYNIVDVSAYNAYVLWTEINQQWNASKLYRRRLFLEELGKALVTPKIQRRARPAQSPAAAAIIEKVKLRSSNQSAMDPVDTGVKKQKRCQVCSSREDSKTTTSCVKCKNYICRKHTVTFCPSCGEH
;
A
#
# COMPACT_ATOMS: atom_id res chain seq x y z
N MET A 1 29.86 -36.22 1.37
CA MET A 1 29.07 -35.24 2.16
C MET A 1 27.60 -35.45 1.85
N SER A 2 26.87 -36.00 2.84
CA SER A 2 25.47 -36.41 2.69
C SER A 2 24.55 -35.18 2.74
N SER A 3 23.78 -34.92 1.68
CA SER A 3 22.77 -33.85 1.65
C SER A 3 21.56 -34.31 2.50
N ARG A 4 21.37 -33.73 3.65
CA ARG A 4 20.13 -33.89 4.44
C ARG A 4 18.96 -33.26 3.66
N ARG A 5 17.97 -34.05 3.33
CA ARG A 5 16.68 -33.60 2.83
C ARG A 5 15.79 -33.28 4.03
N PHE A 6 15.29 -32.05 4.13
CA PHE A 6 14.32 -31.67 5.15
C PHE A 6 12.91 -32.07 4.71
N THR A 7 12.08 -32.48 5.65
CA THR A 7 10.65 -32.67 5.41
C THR A 7 9.94 -31.31 5.31
N VAL A 8 8.76 -31.27 4.70
CA VAL A 8 7.96 -30.04 4.56
C VAL A 8 7.60 -29.45 5.93
N GLU A 9 7.41 -30.29 6.95
CA GLU A 9 7.13 -29.89 8.33
C GLU A 9 8.34 -29.28 9.02
N GLU A 10 9.54 -29.80 8.78
CA GLU A 10 10.80 -29.22 9.31
C GLU A 10 11.12 -27.88 8.64
N ALA A 11 10.85 -27.74 7.34
CA ALA A 11 11.01 -26.48 6.62
C ALA A 11 10.01 -25.41 7.08
N LEU A 12 8.75 -25.79 7.31
CA LEU A 12 7.72 -24.90 7.88
C LEU A 12 8.03 -24.50 9.32
N SER A 13 8.54 -25.41 10.13
CA SER A 13 8.97 -25.12 11.51
C SER A 13 10.15 -24.12 11.55
N GLN A 14 11.11 -24.23 10.63
CA GLN A 14 12.22 -23.27 10.54
C GLN A 14 11.75 -21.90 10.04
N ILE A 15 10.82 -21.83 9.10
CA ILE A 15 10.25 -20.56 8.62
C ILE A 15 9.42 -19.86 9.72
N LEU A 16 8.68 -20.62 10.51
CA LEU A 16 7.87 -20.08 11.62
C LEU A 16 8.70 -19.70 12.85
N ASN A 17 9.86 -20.29 13.04
CA ASN A 17 10.78 -19.92 14.12
C ASN A 17 11.71 -18.76 13.78
N TRP A 18 11.80 -18.32 12.52
CA TRP A 18 12.68 -17.23 12.10
C TRP A 18 12.13 -15.84 12.45
N ASP A 19 10.87 -15.74 12.86
CA ASP A 19 10.25 -14.46 13.24
C ASP A 19 10.34 -14.10 14.74
N SER A 20 11.01 -14.92 15.58
CA SER A 20 11.06 -14.65 17.02
C SER A 20 12.41 -14.14 17.56
N ASP A 21 13.51 -14.22 16.77
CA ASP A 21 14.86 -13.93 17.31
C ASP A 21 15.63 -12.81 16.58
N ALA A 22 14.97 -12.04 15.69
CA ALA A 22 15.61 -10.99 14.92
C ALA A 22 15.33 -9.57 15.49
N GLU A 23 15.43 -9.40 16.79
CA GLU A 23 15.56 -8.07 17.46
C GLU A 23 16.79 -8.04 18.38
N GLU A 24 17.95 -8.46 17.93
CA GLU A 24 19.24 -8.08 18.55
C GLU A 24 20.34 -8.03 17.48
N GLU A 25 20.96 -6.83 17.39
CA GLU A 25 22.25 -6.52 16.77
C GLU A 25 22.38 -6.63 15.24
N ILE A 26 22.01 -5.54 14.55
CA ILE A 26 22.87 -4.99 13.50
C ILE A 26 23.03 -3.50 13.79
N SER A 27 23.95 -3.17 14.69
CA SER A 27 24.63 -1.90 14.73
C SER A 27 25.93 -2.09 13.92
N GLU A 28 25.86 -1.97 12.64
CA GLU A 28 26.99 -1.54 11.82
C GLU A 28 26.49 -0.38 10.97
N THR A 29 26.80 0.77 11.48
CA THR A 29 26.76 2.05 10.79
C THR A 29 27.82 2.00 9.71
N GLU A 30 27.44 1.60 8.50
CA GLU A 30 28.11 2.11 7.32
C GLU A 30 27.62 3.54 7.12
N ASP A 31 28.43 4.47 7.64
CA ASP A 31 28.42 5.87 7.30
C ASP A 31 28.75 6.02 5.82
N LEU A 32 27.76 5.80 4.96
CA LEU A 32 27.82 6.23 3.58
C LEU A 32 27.61 7.74 3.57
N SER A 33 28.69 8.46 3.87
CA SER A 33 28.87 9.85 3.51
C SER A 33 28.92 9.93 1.97
N GLU A 34 27.78 9.76 1.31
CA GLU A 34 27.64 10.07 -0.10
C GLU A 34 27.45 11.58 -0.27
N THR A 35 28.56 12.30 -0.08
CA THR A 35 28.79 13.54 -0.80
C THR A 35 29.36 13.15 -2.16
N GLU A 36 28.53 12.67 -3.07
CA GLU A 36 28.92 12.49 -4.46
C GLU A 36 27.87 13.09 -5.39
N ASP A 37 28.38 14.07 -6.14
CA ASP A 37 27.93 14.62 -7.41
C ASP A 37 26.43 14.93 -7.59
N LEU A 38 26.10 16.15 -7.18
CA LEU A 38 24.91 16.89 -7.65
C LEU A 38 24.99 17.31 -9.13
N SER A 39 25.97 16.83 -9.90
CA SER A 39 26.28 17.34 -11.25
C SER A 39 25.52 16.67 -12.40
N GLU A 40 24.73 15.61 -12.17
CA GLU A 40 24.04 14.92 -13.28
C GLU A 40 22.55 15.19 -13.44
N THR A 41 21.97 16.10 -12.67
CA THR A 41 20.64 16.62 -12.98
C THR A 41 20.70 18.14 -13.05
N GLU A 42 20.76 18.69 -14.27
CA GLU A 42 20.42 20.10 -14.55
C GLU A 42 18.93 20.41 -14.29
N ASP A 43 18.38 19.91 -13.21
CA ASP A 43 17.19 20.45 -12.61
C ASP A 43 17.66 21.55 -11.64
N ASN A 44 17.84 22.77 -12.17
CA ASN A 44 18.10 23.95 -11.36
C ASN A 44 17.00 24.06 -10.29
N ALA A 45 17.26 23.51 -9.10
CA ALA A 45 16.41 23.60 -7.92
C ALA A 45 16.15 25.04 -7.45
N THR A 46 16.88 26.00 -8.03
CA THR A 46 16.77 27.44 -7.73
C THR A 46 15.51 28.12 -8.28
N ASP A 47 14.83 27.50 -9.25
CA ASP A 47 13.62 28.08 -9.86
C ASP A 47 12.30 27.49 -9.33
N ASP A 48 12.34 26.57 -8.38
CA ASP A 48 11.12 26.07 -7.75
C ASP A 48 10.73 27.01 -6.59
N PRO A 49 9.63 27.78 -6.70
CA PRO A 49 9.17 28.67 -5.63
C PRO A 49 8.85 27.95 -4.33
N ASP A 50 8.78 26.61 -4.37
CA ASP A 50 8.57 25.77 -3.20
C ASP A 50 9.82 25.66 -2.29
N CYS A 51 11.00 26.12 -2.73
CA CYS A 51 12.25 26.06 -1.99
C CYS A 51 12.50 27.22 -1.01
N ARG A 52 11.62 28.20 -0.86
CA ARG A 52 11.86 29.43 -0.08
C ARG A 52 11.28 29.43 1.33
N PHE A 53 11.12 28.30 2.02
CA PHE A 53 10.54 28.32 3.38
C PHE A 53 11.44 27.72 4.44
N SER A 54 11.47 28.46 5.58
CA SER A 54 12.11 28.11 6.84
C SER A 54 11.58 26.76 7.37
N TYR A 55 12.48 26.01 7.95
CA TYR A 55 12.17 24.80 8.68
C TYR A 55 11.39 25.17 9.95
N ASP A 56 10.14 24.73 10.06
CA ASP A 56 9.54 24.54 11.35
C ASP A 56 10.08 23.17 11.86
N GLU A 57 10.98 23.21 12.82
CA GLU A 57 11.29 22.05 13.66
C GLU A 57 10.00 21.75 14.42
N ASP A 58 9.19 20.86 13.88
CA ASP A 58 8.04 20.34 14.62
C ASP A 58 8.60 19.43 15.69
N ASP A 59 8.46 19.85 16.94
CA ASP A 59 8.72 19.06 18.14
C ASP A 59 8.03 17.71 18.03
N SER A 60 8.78 16.72 17.55
CA SER A 60 8.46 15.34 17.87
C SER A 60 8.81 15.17 19.33
N GLU A 61 7.83 15.41 20.22
CA GLU A 61 7.90 14.99 21.61
C GLU A 61 8.01 13.45 21.67
N ASP A 62 9.17 12.95 21.32
CA ASP A 62 9.65 11.63 21.67
C ASP A 62 10.50 11.82 22.93
N GLU A 63 9.82 12.16 24.05
CA GLU A 63 10.43 12.05 25.36
C GLU A 63 10.71 10.58 25.67
N SER A 64 11.84 10.09 25.22
CA SER A 64 12.57 9.04 25.90
C SER A 64 13.28 9.67 27.12
N ALA A 65 12.51 10.12 28.08
CA ALA A 65 13.03 10.53 29.36
C ALA A 65 13.58 9.30 30.11
N VAL A 66 14.90 9.18 30.08
CA VAL A 66 15.65 8.41 31.06
C VAL A 66 15.46 9.16 32.40
N VAL A 67 14.47 8.75 33.18
CA VAL A 67 14.29 9.23 34.55
C VAL A 67 15.25 8.42 35.44
N SER A 68 16.28 9.08 35.90
CA SER A 68 17.09 8.65 37.07
C SER A 68 16.18 8.52 38.29
N PRO A 69 16.37 7.53 39.17
CA PRO A 69 15.56 7.39 40.36
C PRO A 69 16.00 8.44 41.41
N SER A 70 15.19 9.44 41.62
CA SER A 70 15.26 10.23 42.85
C SER A 70 14.25 9.65 43.85
N ASP A 71 14.77 9.23 44.99
CA ASP A 71 14.02 8.84 46.18
C ASP A 71 13.11 9.99 46.67
N GLU A 72 11.81 9.77 46.59
CA GLU A 72 10.86 10.47 47.44
C GLU A 72 9.91 9.45 48.07
N ASN A 73 10.19 9.15 49.35
CA ASN A 73 9.28 8.52 50.30
C ASN A 73 8.07 9.44 50.49
N GLN A 74 6.97 9.19 49.79
CA GLN A 74 5.66 9.64 50.20
C GLN A 74 4.83 8.44 50.60
N GLU A 75 4.48 8.37 51.86
CA GLU A 75 3.49 7.44 52.43
C GLU A 75 2.18 7.56 51.68
N MET A 76 1.92 6.56 50.82
CA MET A 76 0.62 6.45 50.14
C MET A 76 -0.41 5.85 51.12
N GLN A 77 -1.36 6.66 51.53
CA GLN A 77 -2.62 6.19 52.06
C GLN A 77 -3.28 5.20 51.08
N GLN A 78 -3.54 3.99 51.56
CA GLN A 78 -4.22 2.95 50.80
C GLN A 78 -5.66 3.39 50.55
N PRO A 79 -6.13 3.48 49.29
CA PRO A 79 -7.55 3.60 49.04
C PRO A 79 -8.22 2.24 49.31
N SER A 80 -9.28 2.27 50.08
CA SER A 80 -10.13 1.12 50.44
C SER A 80 -10.58 0.37 49.18
N SER A 81 -10.06 -0.83 48.95
CA SER A 81 -10.40 -1.70 47.87
C SER A 81 -11.73 -2.38 48.15
N THR A 82 -12.77 -1.99 47.45
CA THR A 82 -13.88 -2.92 47.12
C THR A 82 -13.32 -3.97 46.19
N GLU A 83 -13.46 -5.25 46.52
CA GLU A 83 -12.89 -6.38 45.78
C GLU A 83 -13.15 -6.25 44.27
N GLY A 84 -12.06 -6.18 43.45
CA GLY A 84 -12.07 -6.34 42.03
C GLY A 84 -12.32 -5.12 41.14
N THR A 85 -12.46 -3.91 41.68
CA THR A 85 -12.68 -2.69 40.87
C THR A 85 -11.53 -1.70 41.00
N TRP A 86 -10.97 -1.23 39.88
CA TRP A 86 -9.87 -0.28 39.80
C TRP A 86 -10.29 0.96 39.00
N THR A 87 -9.81 2.11 39.39
CA THR A 87 -10.10 3.37 38.71
C THR A 87 -8.91 3.79 37.83
N SER A 88 -9.18 4.34 36.66
CA SER A 88 -8.16 4.94 35.80
C SER A 88 -7.46 6.10 36.51
N LYS A 89 -6.26 6.48 36.04
CA LYS A 89 -5.48 7.58 36.63
C LYS A 89 -6.26 8.92 36.63
N ASP A 90 -7.10 9.14 35.63
CA ASP A 90 -7.96 10.34 35.50
C ASP A 90 -9.29 10.23 36.26
N GLY A 91 -9.56 9.11 36.92
CA GLY A 91 -10.77 8.91 37.73
C GLY A 91 -12.05 8.60 36.93
N ASN A 92 -12.00 8.61 35.59
CA ASN A 92 -13.22 8.57 34.76
C ASN A 92 -13.66 7.15 34.38
N ILE A 93 -12.77 6.16 34.44
CA ILE A 93 -13.04 4.80 33.97
C ILE A 93 -12.86 3.81 35.13
N LYS A 94 -13.88 2.97 35.34
CA LYS A 94 -13.83 1.86 36.30
C LYS A 94 -13.46 0.57 35.58
N TRP A 95 -12.40 -0.06 36.01
CA TRP A 95 -11.87 -1.32 35.49
C TRP A 95 -12.14 -2.47 36.45
N SER A 96 -12.56 -3.62 35.95
CA SER A 96 -12.74 -4.86 36.70
C SER A 96 -11.60 -5.84 36.37
N THR A 97 -11.20 -6.69 37.30
CA THR A 97 -10.28 -7.81 37.06
C THR A 97 -11.01 -9.05 36.53
N SER A 98 -12.34 -9.08 36.61
CA SER A 98 -13.17 -10.15 36.08
C SER A 98 -13.85 -9.70 34.78
N PRO A 99 -13.91 -10.56 33.76
CA PRO A 99 -14.67 -10.28 32.55
C PRO A 99 -16.14 -10.02 32.91
N GLN A 100 -16.74 -8.98 32.36
CA GLN A 100 -18.18 -8.80 32.48
C GLN A 100 -18.87 -9.91 31.70
N GLN A 101 -19.78 -10.64 32.33
CA GLN A 101 -20.60 -11.66 31.68
C GLN A 101 -21.51 -10.96 30.65
N SER A 102 -21.03 -10.85 29.43
CA SER A 102 -21.90 -10.47 28.31
C SER A 102 -22.81 -11.67 28.00
N GLN A 103 -24.00 -11.69 28.55
CA GLN A 103 -25.06 -12.56 28.08
C GLN A 103 -25.47 -12.09 26.68
N GLY A 104 -24.78 -12.50 25.66
CA GLY A 104 -25.22 -12.10 24.34
C GLY A 104 -24.32 -12.57 23.18
N ARG A 105 -24.98 -12.99 22.12
CA ARG A 105 -24.39 -13.14 20.79
C ARG A 105 -23.64 -11.85 20.42
N LEU A 106 -22.53 -11.98 19.74
CA LEU A 106 -21.86 -10.87 19.06
C LEU A 106 -22.92 -10.02 18.37
N SER A 107 -22.94 -8.72 18.66
CA SER A 107 -23.88 -7.83 17.99
C SER A 107 -23.73 -7.98 16.48
N SER A 108 -24.83 -8.20 15.77
CA SER A 108 -24.83 -8.30 14.30
C SER A 108 -24.21 -7.07 13.62
N SER A 109 -24.05 -5.98 14.37
CA SER A 109 -23.39 -4.76 13.93
C SER A 109 -21.87 -4.90 13.75
N ASN A 110 -21.21 -5.87 14.41
CA ASN A 110 -19.77 -6.12 14.31
C ASN A 110 -19.44 -7.30 13.37
N ILE A 111 -20.38 -7.68 12.53
CA ILE A 111 -20.17 -8.72 11.51
C ILE A 111 -19.97 -8.04 10.16
N ILE A 112 -18.89 -8.39 9.48
CA ILE A 112 -18.60 -7.91 8.13
C ILE A 112 -19.72 -8.38 7.20
N LYS A 113 -20.31 -7.42 6.47
CA LYS A 113 -21.38 -7.72 5.49
C LYS A 113 -20.85 -7.77 4.05
N MET A 114 -19.71 -7.14 3.78
CA MET A 114 -19.08 -7.17 2.47
C MET A 114 -18.21 -8.42 2.31
N THR A 115 -18.22 -9.02 1.14
CA THR A 115 -17.33 -10.14 0.83
C THR A 115 -15.90 -9.61 0.66
N PRO A 116 -14.90 -10.07 1.46
CA PRO A 116 -13.52 -9.66 1.29
C PRO A 116 -12.96 -10.00 -0.09
N GLY A 117 -12.06 -9.15 -0.58
CA GLY A 117 -11.38 -9.32 -1.87
C GLY A 117 -11.78 -8.29 -2.92
N PRO A 118 -11.44 -8.51 -4.20
CA PRO A 118 -11.79 -7.61 -5.30
C PRO A 118 -13.29 -7.38 -5.37
N THR A 119 -13.70 -6.11 -5.51
CA THR A 119 -15.11 -5.76 -5.68
C THR A 119 -15.65 -6.24 -7.03
N ARG A 120 -16.98 -6.37 -7.15
CA ARG A 120 -17.60 -6.66 -8.45
C ARG A 120 -17.18 -5.64 -9.52
N PHE A 121 -17.05 -4.37 -9.14
CA PHE A 121 -16.58 -3.30 -10.02
C PHE A 121 -15.19 -3.59 -10.58
N ALA A 122 -14.25 -4.07 -9.74
CA ALA A 122 -12.90 -4.45 -10.18
C ALA A 122 -12.93 -5.71 -11.06
N VAL A 123 -13.61 -6.77 -10.60
CA VAL A 123 -13.65 -8.07 -11.30
C VAL A 123 -14.19 -7.93 -12.74
N THR A 124 -15.19 -7.08 -12.97
CA THR A 124 -15.79 -6.90 -14.31
C THR A 124 -14.95 -6.06 -15.27
N ARG A 125 -13.85 -5.44 -14.79
CA ARG A 125 -12.99 -4.53 -15.56
C ARG A 125 -11.53 -4.98 -15.66
N VAL A 126 -11.17 -6.06 -14.98
CA VAL A 126 -9.84 -6.65 -15.03
C VAL A 126 -9.82 -7.80 -16.05
N ASP A 127 -9.41 -7.49 -17.26
CA ASP A 127 -9.26 -8.47 -18.35
C ASP A 127 -7.81 -8.98 -18.43
N ASP A 128 -6.84 -8.11 -18.13
CA ASP A 128 -5.41 -8.38 -18.16
C ASP A 128 -4.65 -7.59 -17.07
N ILE A 129 -3.33 -7.78 -17.02
CA ILE A 129 -2.45 -7.11 -16.06
C ILE A 129 -2.45 -5.59 -16.24
N GLN A 130 -2.54 -5.11 -17.48
CA GLN A 130 -2.56 -3.68 -17.78
C GLN A 130 -3.86 -3.04 -17.32
N SER A 131 -5.01 -3.64 -17.62
CA SER A 131 -6.31 -3.15 -17.17
C SER A 131 -6.44 -3.13 -15.65
N ALA A 132 -5.87 -4.13 -14.95
CA ALA A 132 -5.80 -4.13 -13.49
C ALA A 132 -5.06 -2.91 -12.94
N PHE A 133 -3.97 -2.48 -13.56
CA PHE A 133 -3.23 -1.28 -13.18
C PHE A 133 -3.96 0.01 -13.58
N GLN A 134 -4.56 0.05 -14.75
CA GLN A 134 -5.28 1.23 -15.28
C GLN A 134 -6.52 1.59 -14.46
N LEU A 135 -7.08 0.66 -13.67
CA LEU A 135 -8.11 1.00 -12.70
C LEU A 135 -7.64 2.05 -11.69
N PHE A 136 -6.36 2.05 -11.31
CA PHE A 136 -5.78 3.00 -10.36
C PHE A 136 -5.32 4.29 -11.02
N ILE A 137 -4.74 4.20 -12.21
CA ILE A 137 -4.35 5.37 -13.02
C ILE A 137 -5.43 5.57 -14.08
N SER A 138 -6.59 6.04 -13.61
CA SER A 138 -7.80 6.15 -14.41
C SER A 138 -7.72 7.27 -15.46
N PRO A 139 -8.55 7.24 -16.54
CA PRO A 139 -8.53 8.27 -17.58
C PRO A 139 -8.65 9.71 -17.08
N PRO A 140 -9.43 10.06 -16.03
CA PRO A 140 -9.42 11.40 -15.45
C PRO A 140 -8.05 11.81 -14.87
N ILE A 141 -7.34 10.88 -14.20
CA ILE A 141 -5.99 11.13 -13.67
C ILE A 141 -5.00 11.34 -14.81
N GLU A 142 -5.02 10.46 -15.82
CA GLU A 142 -4.16 10.57 -17.00
C GLU A 142 -4.35 11.90 -17.72
N ARG A 143 -5.60 12.36 -17.86
CA ARG A 143 -5.93 13.65 -18.49
C ARG A 143 -5.29 14.81 -17.73
N ILE A 144 -5.41 14.86 -16.40
CA ILE A 144 -4.77 15.90 -15.59
C ILE A 144 -3.25 15.92 -15.82
N ILE A 145 -2.62 14.75 -15.78
CA ILE A 145 -1.17 14.63 -15.98
C ILE A 145 -0.78 15.09 -17.39
N LEU A 146 -1.49 14.65 -18.42
CA LEU A 146 -1.21 15.04 -19.81
C LEU A 146 -1.42 16.53 -20.06
N ASP A 147 -2.55 17.08 -19.61
CA ASP A 147 -2.86 18.50 -19.81
C ASP A 147 -1.82 19.41 -19.15
N MET A 148 -1.48 19.13 -17.89
CA MET A 148 -0.52 19.93 -17.12
C MET A 148 0.92 19.74 -17.63
N THR A 149 1.28 18.53 -18.02
CA THR A 149 2.59 18.23 -18.61
C THR A 149 2.75 18.90 -19.99
N ASN A 150 1.72 18.85 -20.83
CA ASN A 150 1.74 19.51 -22.13
C ASN A 150 1.76 21.04 -22.01
N LEU A 151 1.08 21.59 -21.01
CA LEU A 151 1.13 23.00 -20.69
C LEU A 151 2.57 23.44 -20.33
N GLU A 152 3.22 22.72 -19.41
CA GLU A 152 4.60 23.00 -19.00
C GLU A 152 5.61 22.72 -20.12
N GLY A 153 5.40 21.68 -20.91
CA GLY A 153 6.24 21.35 -22.06
C GLY A 153 6.27 22.47 -23.09
N ARG A 154 5.11 23.08 -23.40
CA ARG A 154 5.04 24.27 -24.27
C ARG A 154 5.76 25.49 -23.68
N ARG A 155 5.71 25.68 -22.35
CA ARG A 155 6.44 26.78 -21.69
C ARG A 155 7.95 26.61 -21.77
N VAL A 156 8.47 25.37 -21.54
CA VAL A 156 9.90 25.11 -21.46
C VAL A 156 10.53 24.96 -22.84
N TYR A 157 9.86 24.27 -23.77
CA TYR A 157 10.43 23.90 -25.07
C TYR A 157 9.80 24.64 -26.25
N GLN A 158 8.75 25.43 -26.01
CA GLN A 158 8.06 26.24 -27.02
C GLN A 158 7.67 25.41 -28.27
N GLU A 159 8.04 25.84 -29.47
CA GLU A 159 7.73 25.17 -30.73
C GLU A 159 8.40 23.80 -30.88
N LYS A 160 9.47 23.52 -30.13
CA LYS A 160 10.12 22.21 -30.11
C LYS A 160 9.31 21.16 -29.37
N TRP A 161 8.33 21.57 -28.57
CA TRP A 161 7.51 20.65 -27.80
C TRP A 161 6.51 19.92 -28.70
N LYS A 162 6.57 18.59 -28.64
CA LYS A 162 5.56 17.72 -29.23
C LYS A 162 4.60 17.27 -28.13
N PRO A 163 3.30 17.60 -28.23
CA PRO A 163 2.34 17.19 -27.22
C PRO A 163 2.38 15.68 -26.98
N LEU A 164 2.43 15.31 -25.70
CA LEU A 164 2.35 13.91 -25.27
C LEU A 164 0.91 13.43 -25.35
N ASP A 165 0.74 12.20 -25.77
CA ASP A 165 -0.54 11.49 -25.69
C ASP A 165 -0.52 10.40 -24.61
N GLN A 166 -1.64 9.69 -24.47
CA GLN A 166 -1.79 8.60 -23.50
C GLN A 166 -0.73 7.50 -23.70
N THR A 167 -0.38 7.17 -24.93
CA THR A 167 0.66 6.15 -25.22
C THR A 167 2.03 6.59 -24.73
N ASP A 168 2.33 7.90 -24.83
CA ASP A 168 3.58 8.45 -24.33
C ASP A 168 3.64 8.40 -22.79
N LEU A 169 2.54 8.74 -22.12
CA LEU A 169 2.44 8.65 -20.66
C LEU A 169 2.56 7.19 -20.18
N HIS A 170 1.84 6.26 -20.81
CA HIS A 170 1.93 4.84 -20.49
C HIS A 170 3.34 4.31 -20.69
N ALA A 171 4.00 4.68 -21.79
CA ALA A 171 5.39 4.28 -22.05
C ALA A 171 6.35 4.84 -21.00
N TYR A 172 6.17 6.09 -20.57
CA TYR A 172 6.96 6.70 -19.50
C TYR A 172 6.79 5.94 -18.17
N ILE A 173 5.53 5.66 -17.76
CA ILE A 173 5.25 4.88 -16.56
C ILE A 173 5.81 3.45 -16.71
N GLY A 174 5.65 2.82 -17.87
CA GLY A 174 6.18 1.48 -18.14
C GLY A 174 7.71 1.38 -18.00
N ILE A 175 8.44 2.42 -18.45
CA ILE A 175 9.89 2.53 -18.23
C ILE A 175 10.21 2.63 -16.74
N LEU A 176 9.48 3.45 -15.99
CA LEU A 176 9.68 3.59 -14.55
C LEU A 176 9.43 2.26 -13.81
N VAL A 177 8.34 1.55 -14.13
CA VAL A 177 8.03 0.23 -13.57
C VAL A 177 9.14 -0.79 -13.89
N LEU A 178 9.61 -0.84 -15.15
CA LEU A 178 10.72 -1.73 -15.55
C LEU A 178 12.02 -1.38 -14.81
N ALA A 179 12.33 -0.09 -14.64
CA ALA A 179 13.49 0.35 -13.86
C ALA A 179 13.38 -0.15 -12.39
N GLY A 180 12.17 -0.12 -11.81
CA GLY A 180 11.89 -0.72 -10.50
C GLY A 180 12.13 -2.23 -10.47
N VAL A 181 11.66 -2.96 -11.47
CA VAL A 181 11.88 -4.42 -11.62
C VAL A 181 13.36 -4.77 -11.62
N TYR A 182 14.17 -3.94 -12.27
CA TYR A 182 15.62 -4.11 -12.31
C TYR A 182 16.34 -3.60 -11.06
N ARG A 183 15.60 -3.08 -10.06
CA ARG A 183 16.14 -2.50 -8.81
C ARG A 183 17.17 -1.40 -9.04
N SER A 184 16.95 -0.57 -10.05
CA SER A 184 17.88 0.45 -10.50
C SER A 184 17.67 1.81 -9.84
N LYS A 185 17.09 1.88 -8.63
CA LYS A 185 16.75 3.14 -7.94
C LYS A 185 17.96 4.07 -7.74
N GLY A 186 19.12 3.52 -7.39
CA GLY A 186 20.38 4.27 -7.22
C GLY A 186 21.23 4.39 -8.50
N GLU A 187 20.83 3.74 -9.60
CA GLU A 187 21.58 3.71 -10.84
C GLU A 187 21.35 5.00 -11.64
N ALA A 188 22.42 5.54 -12.23
CA ALA A 188 22.32 6.68 -13.13
C ALA A 188 21.37 6.39 -14.29
N THR A 189 20.51 7.34 -14.64
CA THR A 189 19.53 7.12 -15.70
C THR A 189 20.19 6.78 -17.04
N ALA A 190 21.31 7.42 -17.37
CA ALA A 190 22.06 7.19 -18.61
C ALA A 190 22.54 5.74 -18.74
N SER A 191 22.91 5.07 -17.63
CA SER A 191 23.39 3.69 -17.67
C SER A 191 22.32 2.70 -18.11
N LEU A 192 21.04 2.97 -17.80
CA LEU A 192 19.90 2.15 -18.26
C LEU A 192 19.76 2.17 -19.80
N TRP A 193 20.17 3.26 -20.45
CA TRP A 193 20.19 3.42 -21.92
C TRP A 193 21.55 3.08 -22.55
N ASN A 194 22.54 2.68 -21.75
CA ASN A 194 23.85 2.30 -22.28
C ASN A 194 23.71 1.11 -23.25
N GLU A 195 24.51 1.08 -24.30
CA GLU A 195 24.43 0.06 -25.34
C GLU A 195 24.95 -1.30 -24.87
N GLU A 196 26.04 -1.30 -24.12
CA GLU A 196 26.69 -2.51 -23.65
C GLU A 196 26.06 -3.06 -22.36
N ASN A 197 25.88 -2.20 -21.37
CA ASN A 197 25.49 -2.59 -20.01
C ASN A 197 24.03 -2.26 -19.66
N GLY A 198 23.34 -1.47 -20.49
CA GLY A 198 21.97 -1.06 -20.27
C GLY A 198 20.95 -2.13 -20.63
N ARG A 199 19.70 -1.72 -20.66
CA ARG A 199 18.57 -2.62 -20.97
C ARG A 199 17.97 -2.23 -22.33
N PRO A 200 18.06 -3.08 -23.36
CA PRO A 200 17.61 -2.74 -24.73
C PRO A 200 16.17 -2.24 -24.83
N ILE A 201 15.29 -2.66 -23.91
CA ILE A 201 13.88 -2.26 -23.90
C ILE A 201 13.69 -0.74 -23.67
N PHE A 202 14.59 -0.09 -22.90
CA PHE A 202 14.54 1.36 -22.71
C PHE A 202 14.79 2.10 -24.03
N ARG A 203 15.85 1.73 -24.75
CA ARG A 203 16.15 2.28 -26.08
C ARG A 203 15.08 1.93 -27.12
N ALA A 204 14.48 0.74 -27.04
CA ALA A 204 13.41 0.35 -27.91
C ALA A 204 12.14 1.19 -27.70
N THR A 205 11.89 1.64 -26.48
CA THR A 205 10.71 2.43 -26.11
C THR A 205 10.88 3.90 -26.50
N MET A 206 11.88 4.59 -25.98
CA MET A 206 12.18 6.00 -26.30
C MET A 206 13.66 6.32 -26.11
N SER A 207 14.11 7.47 -26.63
CA SER A 207 15.47 7.95 -26.39
C SER A 207 15.64 8.45 -24.94
N LEU A 208 16.87 8.45 -24.44
CA LEU A 208 17.22 9.03 -23.13
C LEU A 208 16.82 10.51 -23.06
N GLU A 209 17.08 11.27 -24.14
CA GLU A 209 16.67 12.68 -24.25
C GLU A 209 15.16 12.86 -24.07
N THR A 210 14.35 12.03 -24.75
CA THR A 210 12.89 12.07 -24.59
C THR A 210 12.47 11.76 -23.16
N PHE A 211 13.10 10.77 -22.53
CA PHE A 211 12.81 10.44 -21.13
C PHE A 211 13.15 11.60 -20.19
N HIS A 212 14.31 12.26 -20.38
CA HIS A 212 14.70 13.44 -19.62
C HIS A 212 13.76 14.62 -19.87
N MET A 213 13.39 14.87 -21.13
CA MET A 213 12.41 15.93 -21.46
C MET A 213 11.09 15.72 -20.73
N ILE A 214 10.51 14.51 -20.74
CA ILE A 214 9.28 14.20 -20.03
C ILE A 214 9.48 14.37 -18.52
N SER A 215 10.55 13.80 -17.96
CA SER A 215 10.87 13.89 -16.53
C SER A 215 10.99 15.35 -16.06
N ARG A 216 11.56 16.24 -16.88
CA ARG A 216 11.69 17.67 -16.58
C ARG A 216 10.35 18.39 -16.53
N VAL A 217 9.44 18.11 -17.47
CA VAL A 217 8.19 18.87 -17.62
C VAL A 217 6.96 18.20 -17.04
N ILE A 218 7.04 16.98 -16.54
CA ILE A 218 5.88 16.30 -15.95
C ILE A 218 5.34 17.11 -14.77
N ARG A 219 4.04 17.43 -14.80
CA ARG A 219 3.32 18.26 -13.82
C ARG A 219 1.94 17.67 -13.56
N PHE A 220 1.37 18.04 -12.40
CA PHE A 220 0.07 17.57 -11.94
C PHE A 220 -0.89 18.73 -11.68
N ASP A 221 -0.40 19.97 -11.83
CA ASP A 221 -1.18 21.20 -11.70
C ASP A 221 -0.59 22.31 -12.58
N ASN A 222 -1.35 23.40 -12.72
CA ASN A 222 -0.85 24.62 -13.35
C ASN A 222 0.04 25.40 -12.37
N ARG A 223 1.34 25.49 -12.67
CA ARG A 223 2.36 26.17 -11.85
C ARG A 223 2.03 27.66 -11.62
N ASP A 224 1.46 28.36 -12.61
CA ASP A 224 1.22 29.81 -12.51
C ASP A 224 0.15 30.15 -11.47
N THR A 225 -0.84 29.27 -11.28
CA THR A 225 -1.90 29.46 -10.29
C THR A 225 -1.57 28.88 -8.92
N ARG A 226 -0.41 28.20 -8.79
CA ARG A 226 -0.04 27.45 -7.58
C ARG A 226 0.17 28.36 -6.37
N ALA A 227 0.79 29.53 -6.53
CA ALA A 227 1.12 30.42 -5.43
C ALA A 227 -0.10 30.75 -4.55
N GLY A 228 -1.21 31.20 -5.15
CA GLY A 228 -2.42 31.52 -4.41
C GLY A 228 -3.17 30.33 -3.83
N ARG A 229 -3.07 29.14 -4.46
CA ARG A 229 -3.67 27.90 -3.93
C ARG A 229 -2.89 27.32 -2.76
N ARG A 230 -1.57 27.48 -2.77
CA ARG A 230 -0.65 26.96 -1.75
C ARG A 230 -0.86 27.56 -0.36
N GLU A 231 -1.33 28.80 -0.27
CA GLU A 231 -1.66 29.44 1.01
C GLU A 231 -2.70 28.64 1.81
N ARG A 232 -3.60 27.94 1.11
CA ARG A 232 -4.69 27.14 1.70
C ARG A 232 -4.39 25.65 1.73
N ASP A 233 -3.59 25.17 0.78
CA ASP A 233 -3.29 23.75 0.64
C ASP A 233 -1.84 23.50 0.22
N LYS A 234 -1.03 23.00 1.15
CA LYS A 234 0.39 22.66 0.90
C LYS A 234 0.56 21.54 -0.14
N LEU A 235 -0.46 20.71 -0.39
CA LEU A 235 -0.42 19.60 -1.35
C LEU A 235 -0.86 20.02 -2.76
N THR A 236 -1.19 21.26 -2.99
CA THR A 236 -1.82 21.77 -4.22
C THR A 236 -1.12 21.34 -5.51
N ALA A 237 0.21 21.14 -5.49
CA ALA A 237 0.98 20.76 -6.69
C ALA A 237 0.65 19.36 -7.24
N ILE A 238 -0.08 18.53 -6.46
CA ILE A 238 -0.52 17.18 -6.87
C ILE A 238 -1.91 16.83 -6.32
N ARG A 239 -2.61 17.76 -5.65
CA ARG A 239 -3.87 17.53 -4.95
C ARG A 239 -4.91 16.83 -5.81
N ASP A 240 -5.18 17.35 -7.00
CA ASP A 240 -6.23 16.82 -7.87
C ASP A 240 -5.99 15.37 -8.32
N VAL A 241 -4.73 15.01 -8.53
CA VAL A 241 -4.32 13.63 -8.84
C VAL A 241 -4.43 12.76 -7.61
N TRP A 242 -3.95 13.25 -6.45
CA TRP A 242 -3.96 12.51 -5.19
C TRP A 242 -5.39 12.15 -4.75
N ASP A 243 -6.29 13.12 -4.71
CA ASP A 243 -7.65 12.92 -4.23
C ASP A 243 -8.41 11.93 -5.13
N LYS A 244 -8.34 12.12 -6.47
CA LYS A 244 -8.94 11.17 -7.41
C LYS A 244 -8.38 9.75 -7.30
N TRP A 245 -7.09 9.64 -7.00
CA TRP A 245 -6.45 8.35 -6.82
C TRP A 245 -6.88 7.68 -5.51
N VAL A 246 -6.94 8.41 -4.40
CA VAL A 246 -7.37 7.87 -3.10
C VAL A 246 -8.83 7.42 -3.15
N GLU A 247 -9.71 8.19 -3.81
CA GLU A 247 -11.13 7.84 -3.97
C GLU A 247 -11.34 6.48 -4.67
N ILE A 248 -10.42 6.07 -5.55
CA ILE A 248 -10.52 4.80 -6.28
C ILE A 248 -10.14 3.60 -5.39
N LEU A 249 -9.24 3.76 -4.44
CA LEU A 249 -8.69 2.64 -3.66
C LEU A 249 -9.78 1.77 -3.00
N PRO A 250 -10.75 2.34 -2.24
CA PRO A 250 -11.80 1.57 -1.58
C PRO A 250 -12.85 1.02 -2.56
N LEU A 251 -12.98 1.58 -3.76
CA LEU A 251 -13.94 1.09 -4.76
C LEU A 251 -13.52 -0.24 -5.40
N LEU A 252 -12.24 -0.58 -5.34
CA LEU A 252 -11.68 -1.74 -6.02
C LEU A 252 -11.54 -2.97 -5.14
N TYR A 253 -11.50 -2.80 -3.81
CA TYR A 253 -11.20 -3.89 -2.88
C TYR A 253 -11.93 -3.75 -1.55
N ASN A 254 -12.54 -4.83 -1.10
CA ASN A 254 -13.15 -4.96 0.23
C ASN A 254 -12.12 -5.60 1.17
N PRO A 255 -11.66 -4.91 2.23
CA PRO A 255 -10.73 -5.50 3.18
C PRO A 255 -11.28 -6.73 3.88
N GLY A 256 -10.39 -7.61 4.33
CA GLY A 256 -10.71 -8.69 5.25
C GLY A 256 -11.09 -8.17 6.65
N PRO A 257 -11.28 -9.08 7.62
CA PRO A 257 -11.77 -8.71 8.95
C PRO A 257 -10.85 -7.77 9.73
N HIS A 258 -9.60 -7.65 9.35
CA HIS A 258 -8.61 -6.83 10.04
C HIS A 258 -8.01 -5.79 9.10
N VAL A 259 -8.03 -4.55 9.53
CA VAL A 259 -7.41 -3.42 8.81
C VAL A 259 -6.35 -2.79 9.71
N THR A 260 -5.14 -2.61 9.18
CA THR A 260 -4.04 -1.96 9.88
C THR A 260 -4.01 -0.48 9.53
N VAL A 261 -4.00 0.39 10.53
CA VAL A 261 -3.77 1.83 10.35
C VAL A 261 -2.45 2.22 10.97
N ASP A 262 -1.55 2.76 10.14
CA ASP A 262 -0.20 3.16 10.56
C ASP A 262 0.36 4.26 9.65
N GLU A 263 1.58 4.74 9.96
CA GLU A 263 2.29 5.69 9.10
C GLU A 263 3.39 5.04 8.28
N ARG A 264 3.57 5.55 7.07
CA ARG A 264 4.74 5.29 6.24
C ARG A 264 5.52 6.57 5.96
N LEU A 265 6.83 6.42 5.72
CA LEU A 265 7.71 7.51 5.34
C LEU A 265 8.27 7.27 3.93
N VAL A 266 7.80 8.05 2.95
CA VAL A 266 8.35 7.99 1.59
C VAL A 266 9.65 8.78 1.55
N PRO A 267 10.82 8.14 1.27
CA PRO A 267 12.12 8.76 1.37
C PRO A 267 12.26 10.00 0.48
N PHE A 268 12.61 11.15 1.08
CA PHE A 268 12.87 12.38 0.35
C PHE A 268 13.72 13.35 1.19
N ARG A 269 14.82 13.85 0.61
CA ARG A 269 15.71 14.83 1.24
C ARG A 269 15.66 16.22 0.59
N GLY A 270 14.93 16.37 -0.52
CA GLY A 270 14.74 17.65 -1.20
C GLY A 270 13.89 18.65 -0.41
N CYS A 271 13.69 19.82 -0.97
CA CYS A 271 12.84 20.86 -0.39
C CYS A 271 11.35 20.44 -0.46
N CYS A 272 10.67 20.40 0.69
CA CYS A 272 9.25 20.10 0.79
C CYS A 272 8.69 20.78 2.07
N PRO A 273 7.58 21.55 1.96
CA PRO A 273 7.04 22.33 3.08
C PRO A 273 6.44 21.48 4.21
N PHE A 274 6.33 20.18 4.03
CA PHE A 274 5.80 19.23 5.01
C PHE A 274 6.68 17.98 5.15
N ARG A 275 7.96 18.09 4.81
CA ARG A 275 8.92 17.01 5.04
C ARG A 275 9.06 16.73 6.54
N GLN A 276 9.05 15.45 6.90
CA GLN A 276 9.17 14.99 8.28
C GLN A 276 10.52 14.36 8.55
N TYR A 277 10.98 14.49 9.80
CA TYR A 277 12.10 13.74 10.35
C TYR A 277 11.56 12.66 11.29
N MET A 278 11.85 11.40 11.01
CA MET A 278 11.41 10.24 11.79
C MET A 278 12.63 9.35 12.07
N PRO A 279 13.30 9.50 13.23
CA PRO A 279 14.57 8.84 13.50
C PRO A 279 14.48 7.31 13.48
N ASN A 280 13.30 6.75 13.81
CA ASN A 280 13.05 5.31 13.86
C ASN A 280 12.77 4.69 12.49
N LYS A 281 12.58 5.49 11.43
CA LYS A 281 12.39 4.97 10.06
C LYS A 281 13.73 4.93 9.32
N PRO A 282 13.99 3.93 8.47
CA PRO A 282 15.29 3.76 7.80
C PRO A 282 15.78 4.99 7.04
N ALA A 283 14.88 5.71 6.36
CA ALA A 283 15.22 6.89 5.58
C ALA A 283 15.40 8.16 6.42
N LYS A 284 14.97 8.18 7.68
CA LYS A 284 14.95 9.32 8.62
C LYS A 284 14.19 10.56 8.10
N TYR A 285 14.36 10.97 6.85
CA TYR A 285 13.71 12.12 6.22
C TYR A 285 12.79 11.68 5.08
N GLY A 286 11.59 12.24 5.01
CA GLY A 286 10.65 11.91 3.94
C GLY A 286 9.30 12.61 4.05
N ILE A 287 8.38 12.17 3.21
CA ILE A 287 6.99 12.58 3.22
C ILE A 287 6.20 11.54 4.01
N LYS A 288 5.60 11.97 5.13
CA LYS A 288 4.78 11.11 5.99
C LYS A 288 3.39 10.94 5.36
N ILE A 289 2.93 9.69 5.30
CA ILE A 289 1.61 9.32 4.77
C ILE A 289 0.94 8.39 5.77
N TRP A 290 -0.29 8.71 6.17
CA TRP A 290 -1.15 7.81 6.92
C TRP A 290 -1.76 6.79 5.97
N VAL A 291 -1.85 5.53 6.39
CA VAL A 291 -2.32 4.44 5.53
C VAL A 291 -3.21 3.50 6.30
N ALA A 292 -4.31 3.11 5.68
CA ALA A 292 -5.13 1.96 6.07
C ALA A 292 -4.92 0.82 5.06
N CYS A 293 -4.43 -0.33 5.53
CA CYS A 293 -4.21 -1.52 4.72
C CYS A 293 -5.08 -2.68 5.18
N ASP A 294 -5.54 -3.51 4.25
CA ASP A 294 -5.94 -4.86 4.59
C ASP A 294 -4.77 -5.61 5.25
N ALA A 295 -4.96 -6.12 6.45
CA ALA A 295 -3.87 -6.70 7.24
C ALA A 295 -3.25 -7.96 6.59
N LYS A 296 -4.02 -8.70 5.79
CA LYS A 296 -3.60 -9.95 5.15
C LYS A 296 -2.86 -9.71 3.83
N SER A 297 -3.44 -8.94 2.94
CA SER A 297 -2.89 -8.69 1.60
C SER A 297 -1.96 -7.48 1.54
N SER A 298 -1.99 -6.60 2.55
CA SER A 298 -1.35 -5.27 2.53
C SER A 298 -1.84 -4.38 1.37
N TYR A 299 -3.05 -4.64 0.85
CA TYR A 299 -3.70 -3.75 -0.10
C TYR A 299 -3.90 -2.38 0.57
N ALA A 300 -3.35 -1.32 -0.02
CA ALA A 300 -3.56 0.05 0.47
C ALA A 300 -4.99 0.49 0.14
N TRP A 301 -5.85 0.50 1.16
CA TRP A 301 -7.27 0.76 1.02
C TRP A 301 -7.62 2.25 1.14
N ASN A 302 -6.90 2.98 1.99
CA ASN A 302 -7.02 4.43 2.13
C ASN A 302 -5.68 5.06 2.50
N MET A 303 -5.42 6.29 2.05
CA MET A 303 -4.15 6.99 2.27
C MET A 303 -4.35 8.49 2.42
N GLN A 304 -3.55 9.12 3.31
CA GLN A 304 -3.59 10.57 3.53
C GLN A 304 -2.17 11.11 3.71
N VAL A 305 -1.78 12.11 2.90
CA VAL A 305 -0.50 12.81 3.09
C VAL A 305 -0.58 13.72 4.31
N TYR A 306 0.37 13.60 5.22
CA TYR A 306 0.52 14.53 6.34
C TYR A 306 1.21 15.81 5.87
N THR A 307 0.47 16.91 5.84
CA THR A 307 0.97 18.22 5.36
C THR A 307 1.45 19.14 6.47
N GLY A 308 1.59 18.62 7.71
CA GLY A 308 1.96 19.40 8.89
C GLY A 308 0.87 20.39 9.33
N LYS A 309 1.20 21.24 10.27
CA LYS A 309 0.30 22.30 10.75
C LYS A 309 0.16 23.40 9.71
N LEU A 310 -1.00 24.05 9.69
CA LEU A 310 -1.17 25.31 8.95
C LEU A 310 -0.35 26.42 9.63
N PRO A 311 0.17 27.40 8.88
CA PRO A 311 0.88 28.53 9.47
C PRO A 311 0.03 29.21 10.55
N GLY A 312 0.58 29.42 11.75
CA GLY A 312 -0.15 30.02 12.90
C GLY A 312 -1.16 29.10 13.60
N GLY A 313 -1.32 27.84 13.16
CA GLY A 313 -2.22 26.87 13.78
C GLY A 313 -1.67 26.28 15.09
N ALA A 314 -2.55 26.05 16.08
CA ALA A 314 -2.22 25.29 17.28
C ALA A 314 -1.93 23.82 16.94
N SER A 315 -1.16 23.13 17.84
CA SER A 315 -0.96 21.68 17.73
C SER A 315 -2.29 20.96 17.78
N GLU A 316 -2.53 20.04 16.83
CA GLU A 316 -3.77 19.28 16.78
C GLU A 316 -3.85 18.33 17.98
N LYS A 317 -4.90 18.49 18.80
CA LYS A 317 -5.19 17.57 19.90
C LYS A 317 -5.88 16.31 19.34
N ASN A 318 -5.46 15.12 19.81
CA ASN A 318 -6.04 13.82 19.41
C ASN A 318 -5.89 13.49 17.90
N GLN A 319 -4.82 13.95 17.26
CA GLN A 319 -4.53 13.67 15.85
C GLN A 319 -4.62 12.17 15.53
N GLY A 320 -4.02 11.29 16.34
CA GLY A 320 -4.08 9.84 16.13
C GLY A 320 -5.52 9.31 16.05
N MET A 321 -6.42 9.79 16.94
CA MET A 321 -7.82 9.39 16.89
C MET A 321 -8.50 9.89 15.60
N ARG A 322 -8.33 11.15 15.21
CA ARG A 322 -8.90 11.70 13.98
C ARG A 322 -8.46 10.87 12.76
N VAL A 323 -7.16 10.62 12.65
CA VAL A 323 -6.58 9.85 11.53
C VAL A 323 -7.22 8.48 11.42
N VAL A 324 -7.32 7.72 12.52
CA VAL A 324 -7.93 6.38 12.47
C VAL A 324 -9.40 6.45 12.04
N LEU A 325 -10.16 7.44 12.55
CA LEU A 325 -11.57 7.61 12.20
C LEU A 325 -11.77 7.98 10.72
N GLU A 326 -10.89 8.82 10.15
CA GLU A 326 -10.91 9.16 8.73
C GLU A 326 -10.44 7.99 7.85
N MET A 327 -9.35 7.32 8.23
CA MET A 327 -8.82 6.18 7.48
C MET A 327 -9.77 4.99 7.43
N SER A 328 -10.63 4.83 8.44
CA SER A 328 -11.60 3.74 8.55
C SER A 328 -13.03 4.12 8.11
N GLU A 329 -13.20 5.30 7.53
CA GLU A 329 -14.51 5.75 7.05
C GLU A 329 -15.07 4.80 5.98
N GLY A 330 -16.36 4.41 6.14
CA GLY A 330 -17.02 3.44 5.25
C GLY A 330 -16.84 1.97 5.64
N LEU A 331 -15.94 1.63 6.55
CA LEU A 331 -15.80 0.26 7.08
C LEU A 331 -16.90 -0.04 8.12
N GLN A 332 -17.35 -1.29 8.15
CA GLN A 332 -18.28 -1.81 9.16
C GLN A 332 -17.97 -3.27 9.47
N GLY A 333 -18.00 -3.63 10.74
CA GLY A 333 -17.74 -4.99 11.21
C GLY A 333 -16.25 -5.39 11.23
N HIS A 334 -15.35 -4.46 10.90
CA HIS A 334 -13.92 -4.71 10.88
C HIS A 334 -13.27 -4.42 12.24
N ASN A 335 -12.14 -5.07 12.48
CA ASN A 335 -11.21 -4.71 13.55
C ASN A 335 -10.10 -3.82 13.01
N ILE A 336 -9.87 -2.68 13.67
CA ILE A 336 -8.80 -1.74 13.34
C ILE A 336 -7.61 -2.02 14.25
N THR A 337 -6.49 -2.41 13.66
CA THR A 337 -5.21 -2.60 14.38
C THR A 337 -4.34 -1.38 14.18
N CYS A 338 -3.86 -0.79 15.28
CA CYS A 338 -3.01 0.40 15.25
C CYS A 338 -1.96 0.40 16.37
N ASP A 339 -0.92 1.21 16.22
CA ASP A 339 0.15 1.33 17.21
C ASP A 339 -0.23 2.23 18.40
N ASN A 340 0.73 2.47 19.26
CA ASN A 340 0.55 3.24 20.50
C ASN A 340 0.34 4.76 20.28
N PHE A 341 0.65 5.29 19.10
CA PHE A 341 0.38 6.68 18.76
C PHE A 341 -1.13 6.92 18.61
N PHE A 342 -1.83 5.98 18.01
CA PHE A 342 -3.26 6.09 17.72
C PHE A 342 -4.14 5.59 18.86
N THR A 343 -3.70 4.52 19.56
CA THR A 343 -4.52 3.79 20.52
C THR A 343 -4.89 4.62 21.74
N SER A 344 -6.20 4.71 22.01
CA SER A 344 -6.77 5.31 23.23
C SER A 344 -8.11 4.66 23.56
N TYR A 345 -8.55 4.73 24.82
CA TYR A 345 -9.87 4.25 25.23
C TYR A 345 -10.97 4.96 24.44
N ARG A 346 -10.86 6.28 24.33
CA ARG A 346 -11.82 7.10 23.57
C ARG A 346 -11.89 6.72 22.10
N LEU A 347 -10.76 6.36 21.45
CA LEU A 347 -10.78 5.85 20.08
C LEU A 347 -11.60 4.54 20.01
N GLY A 348 -11.43 3.63 20.97
CA GLY A 348 -12.22 2.39 21.05
C GLY A 348 -13.71 2.65 21.10
N ASP A 349 -14.16 3.59 21.92
CA ASP A 349 -15.57 3.97 22.03
C ASP A 349 -16.10 4.60 20.74
N GLU A 350 -15.34 5.49 20.09
CA GLU A 350 -15.78 6.11 18.83
C GLU A 350 -15.86 5.09 17.68
N LEU A 351 -14.94 4.14 17.62
CA LEU A 351 -14.98 3.04 16.64
C LEU A 351 -16.19 2.12 16.89
N GLN A 352 -16.52 1.81 18.14
CA GLN A 352 -17.70 1.01 18.47
C GLN A 352 -19.01 1.66 18.00
N LYS A 353 -19.15 2.99 18.14
CA LYS A 353 -20.28 3.75 17.59
C LYS A 353 -20.43 3.57 16.08
N ARG A 354 -19.31 3.36 15.38
CA ARG A 354 -19.22 3.10 13.93
C ARG A 354 -19.31 1.61 13.57
N LYS A 355 -19.58 0.73 14.56
CA LYS A 355 -19.62 -0.73 14.38
C LYS A 355 -18.26 -1.31 13.97
N LEU A 356 -17.21 -0.77 14.55
CA LEU A 356 -15.84 -1.24 14.40
C LEU A 356 -15.27 -1.63 15.76
N THR A 357 -14.27 -2.50 15.78
CA THR A 357 -13.50 -2.81 16.97
C THR A 357 -12.06 -2.30 16.82
N MET A 358 -11.34 -2.23 17.93
CA MET A 358 -9.96 -1.76 17.98
C MET A 358 -9.07 -2.80 18.65
N LEU A 359 -7.83 -2.91 18.15
CA LEU A 359 -6.75 -3.67 18.77
C LEU A 359 -5.45 -2.88 18.62
N GLY A 360 -4.78 -2.54 19.73
CA GLY A 360 -3.55 -1.75 19.63
C GLY A 360 -2.72 -1.74 20.91
N THR A 361 -1.43 -1.42 20.76
CA THR A 361 -0.54 -1.16 21.91
C THR A 361 -0.89 0.16 22.58
N VAL A 362 -0.59 0.30 23.87
CA VAL A 362 -0.95 1.49 24.65
C VAL A 362 0.29 2.11 25.27
N ARG A 363 0.44 3.43 25.14
CA ARG A 363 1.53 4.18 25.82
C ARG A 363 1.39 4.12 27.34
N ARG A 364 2.53 4.02 28.04
CA ARG A 364 2.58 3.93 29.51
C ARG A 364 2.05 5.19 30.21
N ASN A 365 2.07 6.34 29.58
CA ASN A 365 1.63 7.62 30.14
C ASN A 365 0.13 7.94 29.94
N LYS A 366 -0.64 7.09 29.22
CA LYS A 366 -2.08 7.32 28.99
C LYS A 366 -2.87 7.33 30.31
N PRO A 367 -3.73 8.34 30.56
CA PRO A 367 -4.45 8.49 31.82
C PRO A 367 -5.62 7.50 31.97
N GLU A 368 -6.14 6.98 30.87
CA GLU A 368 -7.35 6.13 30.83
C GLU A 368 -7.15 4.72 31.41
N ARG A 369 -5.91 4.30 31.64
CA ARG A 369 -5.56 2.98 32.17
C ARG A 369 -5.53 2.93 33.69
N PRO A 370 -5.74 1.75 34.33
CA PRO A 370 -5.48 1.58 35.77
C PRO A 370 -3.96 1.65 36.06
N SER A 371 -3.59 2.19 37.20
CA SER A 371 -2.17 2.36 37.59
C SER A 371 -1.46 1.02 37.73
N GLU A 372 -2.16 0.02 38.26
CA GLU A 372 -1.69 -1.31 38.60
C GLU A 372 -1.19 -2.09 37.38
N ILE A 373 -1.68 -1.76 36.20
CA ILE A 373 -1.29 -2.44 34.96
C ILE A 373 0.19 -2.26 34.61
N LEU A 374 0.82 -1.21 35.15
CA LEU A 374 2.24 -0.91 34.96
C LEU A 374 3.19 -1.69 35.87
N LYS A 375 2.68 -2.28 36.95
CA LYS A 375 3.51 -3.00 37.92
C LYS A 375 4.24 -4.15 37.19
N THR A 376 5.57 -4.11 37.21
CA THR A 376 6.44 -5.14 36.62
C THR A 376 7.29 -5.82 37.68
N GLN A 377 7.56 -5.16 38.80
CA GLN A 377 8.38 -5.68 39.88
C GLN A 377 7.71 -6.88 40.57
N GLY A 378 8.44 -7.97 40.75
CA GLY A 378 7.93 -9.18 41.36
C GLY A 378 7.01 -10.04 40.50
N ARG A 379 6.76 -9.65 39.25
CA ARG A 379 5.91 -10.44 38.35
C ARG A 379 6.71 -11.59 37.74
N PRO A 380 6.13 -12.81 37.71
CA PRO A 380 6.71 -13.95 36.99
C PRO A 380 6.86 -13.65 35.48
N LEU A 381 7.89 -14.26 34.87
CA LEU A 381 8.04 -14.27 33.43
C LEU A 381 6.79 -14.90 32.78
N HIS A 382 6.36 -14.36 31.65
CA HIS A 382 5.16 -14.78 30.92
C HIS A 382 3.83 -14.59 31.66
N SER A 383 3.82 -13.86 32.78
CA SER A 383 2.57 -13.53 33.50
C SER A 383 1.77 -12.47 32.77
N SER A 384 0.44 -12.57 32.85
CA SER A 384 -0.52 -11.61 32.28
C SER A 384 -1.43 -11.06 33.36
N ILE A 385 -1.77 -9.77 33.29
CA ILE A 385 -2.80 -9.12 34.12
C ILE A 385 -3.79 -8.47 33.18
N PHE A 386 -5.07 -8.80 33.35
CA PHE A 386 -6.16 -8.26 32.54
C PHE A 386 -7.04 -7.33 33.36
N PHE A 387 -7.52 -6.28 32.71
CA PHE A 387 -8.56 -5.41 33.23
C PHE A 387 -9.62 -5.22 32.15
N PHE A 388 -10.87 -5.17 32.58
CA PHE A 388 -12.05 -5.17 31.72
C PHE A 388 -12.93 -3.96 32.02
N THR A 389 -13.53 -3.41 30.98
CA THR A 389 -14.72 -2.55 31.02
C THR A 389 -15.81 -3.18 30.16
N GLU A 390 -16.96 -2.57 30.08
CA GLU A 390 -18.03 -2.99 29.17
C GLU A 390 -17.53 -2.98 27.70
N THR A 391 -16.74 -1.98 27.32
CA THR A 391 -16.35 -1.73 25.93
C THR A 391 -14.94 -2.21 25.58
N ALA A 392 -14.03 -2.31 26.55
CA ALA A 392 -12.63 -2.59 26.30
C ALA A 392 -11.99 -3.55 27.30
N THR A 393 -11.00 -4.29 26.84
CA THR A 393 -10.08 -5.10 27.64
C THR A 393 -8.67 -4.54 27.45
N VAL A 394 -7.91 -4.43 28.54
CA VAL A 394 -6.50 -4.09 28.52
C VAL A 394 -5.68 -5.19 29.20
N VAL A 395 -4.55 -5.57 28.61
CA VAL A 395 -3.64 -6.58 29.16
C VAL A 395 -2.25 -6.01 29.34
N SER A 396 -1.61 -6.44 30.43
CA SER A 396 -0.18 -6.28 30.67
C SER A 396 0.48 -7.63 30.67
N TYR A 397 1.32 -7.91 29.69
CA TYR A 397 2.07 -9.15 29.55
C TYR A 397 3.55 -8.90 29.80
N CYS A 398 4.23 -9.78 30.55
CA CYS A 398 5.66 -9.70 30.85
C CYS A 398 6.48 -10.66 29.98
N PRO A 399 6.95 -10.24 28.78
CA PRO A 399 7.77 -11.10 27.92
C PRO A 399 9.20 -11.30 28.46
N LYS A 400 9.74 -10.31 29.17
CA LYS A 400 11.09 -10.31 29.77
C LYS A 400 10.99 -9.75 31.21
N ARG A 401 11.95 -10.10 32.06
CA ARG A 401 12.01 -9.62 33.44
C ARG A 401 11.99 -8.08 33.51
N ASN A 402 11.13 -7.52 34.33
CA ASN A 402 10.93 -6.08 34.51
C ASN A 402 10.46 -5.30 33.25
N LYS A 403 10.01 -5.99 32.20
CA LYS A 403 9.43 -5.34 31.03
C LYS A 403 8.02 -5.86 30.79
N ASN A 404 7.10 -4.97 30.45
CA ASN A 404 5.75 -5.36 30.06
C ASN A 404 5.34 -4.71 28.73
N VAL A 405 4.45 -5.40 28.02
CA VAL A 405 3.76 -4.91 26.84
C VAL A 405 2.31 -4.67 27.22
N LEU A 406 1.78 -3.52 26.86
CA LEU A 406 0.39 -3.13 27.10
C LEU A 406 -0.37 -3.17 25.78
N VAL A 407 -1.46 -3.94 25.74
CA VAL A 407 -2.36 -4.00 24.58
C VAL A 407 -3.79 -3.75 25.06
N MET A 408 -4.53 -2.96 24.30
CA MET A 408 -5.95 -2.66 24.51
C MET A 408 -6.75 -3.18 23.32
N SER A 409 -7.91 -3.74 23.62
CA SER A 409 -8.81 -4.28 22.58
C SER A 409 -10.28 -4.01 22.93
N ALA A 410 -11.05 -3.62 21.93
CA ALA A 410 -12.50 -3.58 21.99
C ALA A 410 -13.14 -4.88 21.46
N MET A 411 -12.33 -5.75 20.81
CA MET A 411 -12.77 -7.02 20.23
C MET A 411 -12.76 -8.17 21.26
N HIS A 412 -11.71 -8.27 22.07
CA HIS A 412 -11.54 -9.33 23.06
C HIS A 412 -12.29 -9.01 24.35
N LYS A 413 -12.98 -9.98 24.91
CA LYS A 413 -13.83 -9.81 26.11
C LYS A 413 -13.44 -10.77 27.24
N ASP A 414 -12.40 -11.58 27.08
CA ASP A 414 -11.96 -12.59 28.04
C ASP A 414 -10.44 -12.50 28.30
N ALA A 415 -9.95 -13.32 29.22
CA ALA A 415 -8.54 -13.45 29.59
C ALA A 415 -7.86 -14.64 28.87
N SER A 416 -8.19 -14.91 27.64
CA SER A 416 -7.69 -16.07 26.90
C SER A 416 -6.18 -16.01 26.71
N LEU A 417 -5.51 -17.11 27.05
CA LEU A 417 -4.07 -17.32 26.88
C LEU A 417 -3.82 -18.41 25.85
N SER A 418 -2.70 -18.30 25.14
CA SER A 418 -2.27 -19.34 24.22
C SER A 418 -1.76 -20.59 24.95
N THR A 419 -1.82 -21.72 24.30
CA THR A 419 -1.25 -23.00 24.78
C THR A 419 0.28 -23.08 24.61
N ARG A 420 0.93 -22.02 24.10
CA ARG A 420 2.38 -21.93 23.91
C ARG A 420 3.09 -21.88 25.27
N LYS A 421 4.36 -22.25 25.30
CA LYS A 421 5.21 -22.18 26.50
C LYS A 421 5.28 -20.77 27.12
N ASP A 422 5.18 -19.73 26.30
CA ASP A 422 5.18 -18.33 26.71
C ASP A 422 3.83 -17.82 27.20
N MET A 423 2.76 -18.64 27.19
CA MET A 423 1.40 -18.30 27.66
C MET A 423 0.94 -16.91 27.20
N LYS A 424 1.29 -16.55 25.97
CA LYS A 424 1.01 -15.20 25.45
C LYS A 424 -0.50 -14.98 25.32
N PRO A 425 -1.04 -13.85 25.78
CA PRO A 425 -2.45 -13.49 25.57
C PRO A 425 -2.88 -13.56 24.12
N GLN A 426 -4.09 -14.08 23.87
CA GLN A 426 -4.62 -14.21 22.51
C GLN A 426 -4.67 -12.83 21.80
N MET A 427 -5.06 -11.77 22.51
CA MET A 427 -5.09 -10.42 21.95
C MET A 427 -3.69 -9.90 21.51
N ILE A 428 -2.59 -10.38 22.12
CA ILE A 428 -1.23 -10.05 21.67
C ILE A 428 -0.86 -10.86 20.42
N LEU A 429 -1.29 -12.11 20.32
CA LEU A 429 -1.09 -12.90 19.11
C LEU A 429 -1.84 -12.28 17.92
N ASP A 430 -3.09 -11.87 18.15
CA ASP A 430 -3.90 -11.24 17.11
C ASP A 430 -3.33 -9.87 16.71
N TYR A 431 -2.82 -9.08 17.67
CA TYR A 431 -2.09 -7.86 17.38
C TYR A 431 -0.86 -8.12 16.49
N ASN A 432 -0.03 -9.10 16.87
CA ASN A 432 1.18 -9.42 16.10
C ASN A 432 0.87 -9.92 14.69
N SER A 433 -0.24 -10.64 14.49
CA SER A 433 -0.64 -11.14 13.17
C SER A 433 -1.23 -10.06 12.27
N THR A 434 -1.71 -8.95 12.85
CA THR A 434 -2.44 -7.91 12.12
C THR A 434 -1.73 -6.55 12.06
N LYS A 435 -0.70 -6.29 12.90
CA LYS A 435 -0.02 -4.99 12.95
C LYS A 435 0.80 -4.65 11.69
N GLY A 436 1.27 -5.66 10.95
CA GLY A 436 2.28 -5.51 9.91
C GLY A 436 1.76 -5.10 8.52
N GLY A 437 0.46 -4.76 8.36
CA GLY A 437 -0.11 -4.48 7.04
C GLY A 437 0.59 -3.33 6.31
N VAL A 438 0.85 -2.23 6.99
CA VAL A 438 1.52 -1.04 6.42
C VAL A 438 3.03 -1.26 6.27
N ASP A 439 3.69 -1.84 7.26
CA ASP A 439 5.13 -2.17 7.17
C ASP A 439 5.44 -3.12 6.00
N ASN A 440 4.55 -4.10 5.77
CA ASN A 440 4.69 -4.97 4.62
C ASN A 440 4.46 -4.21 3.30
N LEU A 441 3.49 -3.28 3.24
CA LEU A 441 3.32 -2.39 2.07
C LEU A 441 4.60 -1.60 1.78
N ASP A 442 5.25 -1.05 2.82
CA ASP A 442 6.53 -0.34 2.68
C ASP A 442 7.62 -1.25 2.10
N LYS A 443 7.78 -2.44 2.66
CA LYS A 443 8.75 -3.44 2.19
C LYS A 443 8.51 -3.83 0.72
N VAL A 444 7.27 -4.10 0.34
CA VAL A 444 6.96 -4.57 -1.02
C VAL A 444 7.06 -3.46 -2.06
N THR A 445 6.66 -2.24 -1.74
CA THR A 445 6.81 -1.09 -2.65
C THR A 445 8.28 -0.65 -2.78
N ALA A 446 9.05 -0.66 -1.69
CA ALA A 446 10.48 -0.33 -1.74
C ALA A 446 11.30 -1.33 -2.56
N THR A 447 10.95 -2.64 -2.56
CA THR A 447 11.71 -3.70 -3.25
C THR A 447 11.84 -3.47 -4.76
N TYR A 448 10.80 -2.98 -5.41
CA TYR A 448 10.73 -2.74 -6.86
C TYR A 448 10.27 -1.31 -7.16
N SER A 449 10.71 -0.34 -6.36
CA SER A 449 10.29 1.05 -6.50
C SER A 449 10.69 1.64 -7.85
N CYS A 450 9.74 2.30 -8.48
CA CYS A 450 9.93 3.07 -9.71
C CYS A 450 10.60 4.44 -9.47
N GLN A 451 10.83 4.80 -8.19
CA GLN A 451 11.37 6.10 -7.82
C GLN A 451 12.75 6.35 -8.45
N ARG A 452 12.90 7.52 -9.06
CA ARG A 452 14.17 8.03 -9.57
C ARG A 452 14.60 9.26 -8.75
N LYS A 453 15.91 9.57 -8.79
CA LYS A 453 16.47 10.76 -8.13
C LYS A 453 15.77 12.02 -8.65
N THR A 454 15.25 12.85 -7.75
CA THR A 454 14.57 14.10 -8.08
C THR A 454 14.60 15.05 -6.89
N ALA A 455 14.68 16.36 -7.16
CA ALA A 455 14.51 17.42 -6.14
C ALA A 455 13.05 17.84 -5.95
N ARG A 456 12.11 17.29 -6.73
CA ARG A 456 10.70 17.70 -6.77
C ARG A 456 9.81 16.77 -5.97
N TRP A 457 9.31 17.24 -4.83
CA TRP A 457 8.44 16.43 -3.97
C TRP A 457 7.13 15.94 -4.64
N PRO A 458 6.44 16.71 -5.54
CA PRO A 458 5.24 16.17 -6.21
C PRO A 458 5.55 14.93 -7.05
N LEU A 459 6.75 14.88 -7.66
CA LEU A 459 7.17 13.73 -8.44
C LEU A 459 7.46 12.51 -7.54
N VAL A 460 7.97 12.72 -6.32
CA VAL A 460 8.13 11.63 -5.33
C VAL A 460 6.77 11.04 -4.94
N ILE A 461 5.75 11.88 -4.73
CA ILE A 461 4.39 11.41 -4.46
C ILE A 461 3.83 10.66 -5.68
N PHE A 462 4.07 11.13 -6.90
CA PHE A 462 3.67 10.44 -8.11
C PHE A 462 4.32 9.05 -8.23
N TYR A 463 5.61 8.92 -7.96
CA TYR A 463 6.27 7.60 -7.92
C TYR A 463 5.64 6.69 -6.87
N ASN A 464 5.29 7.24 -5.70
CA ASN A 464 4.58 6.47 -4.68
C ASN A 464 3.20 6.01 -5.16
N ILE A 465 2.44 6.86 -5.87
CA ILE A 465 1.16 6.50 -6.50
C ILE A 465 1.37 5.33 -7.46
N VAL A 466 2.39 5.38 -8.34
CA VAL A 466 2.69 4.31 -9.29
C VAL A 466 3.06 3.01 -8.56
N ASP A 467 3.95 3.07 -7.56
CA ASP A 467 4.39 1.89 -6.80
C ASP A 467 3.24 1.20 -6.06
N VAL A 468 2.39 1.99 -5.38
CA VAL A 468 1.22 1.47 -4.65
C VAL A 468 0.16 0.95 -5.63
N SER A 469 -0.09 1.65 -6.73
CA SER A 469 -1.03 1.20 -7.78
C SER A 469 -0.59 -0.12 -8.39
N ALA A 470 0.69 -0.27 -8.67
CA ALA A 470 1.25 -1.51 -9.23
C ALA A 470 1.15 -2.68 -8.22
N TYR A 471 1.35 -2.41 -6.93
CA TYR A 471 1.16 -3.42 -5.89
C TYR A 471 -0.31 -3.79 -5.69
N ASN A 472 -1.20 -2.82 -5.58
CA ASN A 472 -2.63 -3.05 -5.44
C ASN A 472 -3.20 -3.80 -6.66
N ALA A 473 -2.75 -3.45 -7.88
CA ALA A 473 -3.11 -4.18 -9.10
C ALA A 473 -2.62 -5.64 -9.08
N TYR A 474 -1.42 -5.89 -8.53
CA TYR A 474 -0.93 -7.25 -8.32
C TYR A 474 -1.83 -8.04 -7.36
N VAL A 475 -2.30 -7.42 -6.26
CA VAL A 475 -3.24 -8.07 -5.32
C VAL A 475 -4.54 -8.39 -6.04
N LEU A 476 -5.16 -7.43 -6.75
CA LEU A 476 -6.38 -7.67 -7.53
C LEU A 476 -6.19 -8.81 -8.54
N TRP A 477 -5.13 -8.75 -9.34
CA TRP A 477 -4.85 -9.75 -10.37
C TRP A 477 -4.71 -11.16 -9.80
N THR A 478 -3.96 -11.30 -8.69
CA THR A 478 -3.70 -12.62 -8.12
C THR A 478 -4.89 -13.20 -7.37
N GLU A 479 -5.80 -12.38 -6.86
CA GLU A 479 -7.04 -12.85 -6.25
C GLU A 479 -8.10 -13.21 -7.30
N ILE A 480 -8.17 -12.49 -8.42
CA ILE A 480 -9.05 -12.82 -9.54
C ILE A 480 -8.50 -14.06 -10.29
N ASN A 481 -7.19 -14.11 -10.53
CA ASN A 481 -6.51 -15.15 -11.30
C ASN A 481 -5.61 -16.01 -10.40
N GLN A 482 -6.21 -16.77 -9.49
CA GLN A 482 -5.50 -17.50 -8.43
C GLN A 482 -4.42 -18.46 -8.96
N GLN A 483 -4.66 -19.08 -10.11
CA GLN A 483 -3.73 -20.03 -10.75
C GLN A 483 -2.59 -19.37 -11.51
N TRP A 484 -2.66 -18.06 -11.78
CA TRP A 484 -1.60 -17.38 -12.52
C TRP A 484 -0.28 -17.43 -11.77
N ASN A 485 0.70 -18.12 -12.32
CA ASN A 485 2.04 -18.31 -11.74
C ASN A 485 2.03 -18.74 -10.24
N ALA A 486 1.04 -19.52 -9.77
CA ALA A 486 0.84 -19.87 -8.36
C ALA A 486 2.07 -20.54 -7.72
N SER A 487 2.83 -21.35 -8.49
CA SER A 487 4.02 -22.05 -8.02
C SER A 487 5.30 -21.20 -7.96
N LYS A 488 5.25 -19.93 -8.41
CA LYS A 488 6.45 -19.07 -8.50
C LYS A 488 6.58 -18.16 -7.29
N LEU A 489 7.67 -18.25 -6.53
CA LEU A 489 7.97 -17.38 -5.38
C LEU A 489 8.11 -15.89 -5.78
N TYR A 490 8.54 -15.63 -7.01
CA TYR A 490 8.74 -14.28 -7.55
C TYR A 490 7.56 -13.76 -8.41
N ARG A 491 6.31 -14.20 -8.12
CA ARG A 491 5.09 -13.81 -8.83
C ARG A 491 4.97 -12.29 -9.02
N ARG A 492 5.23 -11.52 -7.97
CA ARG A 492 5.14 -10.04 -8.04
C ARG A 492 6.13 -9.45 -9.04
N ARG A 493 7.37 -9.95 -9.09
CA ARG A 493 8.33 -9.51 -10.11
C ARG A 493 7.83 -9.80 -11.52
N LEU A 494 7.28 -10.99 -11.76
CA LEU A 494 6.72 -11.35 -13.06
C LEU A 494 5.58 -10.41 -13.44
N PHE A 495 4.66 -10.13 -12.49
CA PHE A 495 3.56 -9.20 -12.71
C PHE A 495 4.05 -7.81 -13.14
N LEU A 496 4.99 -7.22 -12.40
CA LEU A 496 5.56 -5.91 -12.71
C LEU A 496 6.32 -5.89 -14.03
N GLU A 497 7.02 -6.97 -14.36
CA GLU A 497 7.72 -7.11 -15.65
C GLU A 497 6.72 -7.18 -16.82
N GLU A 498 5.65 -7.95 -16.69
CA GLU A 498 4.58 -8.04 -17.69
C GLU A 498 3.84 -6.70 -17.82
N LEU A 499 3.51 -6.05 -16.69
CA LEU A 499 2.90 -4.72 -16.67
C LEU A 499 3.77 -3.69 -17.42
N GLY A 500 5.04 -3.59 -17.04
CA GLY A 500 5.96 -2.64 -17.70
C GLY A 500 6.07 -2.90 -19.19
N LYS A 501 6.17 -4.16 -19.62
CA LYS A 501 6.18 -4.54 -21.05
C LYS A 501 4.87 -4.18 -21.76
N ALA A 502 3.72 -4.43 -21.14
CA ALA A 502 2.42 -4.08 -21.71
C ALA A 502 2.31 -2.56 -21.93
N LEU A 503 2.70 -1.75 -20.94
CA LEU A 503 2.66 -0.28 -21.01
C LEU A 503 3.59 0.31 -22.08
N VAL A 504 4.77 -0.28 -22.34
CA VAL A 504 5.71 0.25 -23.35
C VAL A 504 5.43 -0.26 -24.77
N THR A 505 4.75 -1.39 -24.92
CA THR A 505 4.51 -2.04 -26.21
C THR A 505 3.83 -1.14 -27.26
N PRO A 506 2.75 -0.39 -26.95
CA PRO A 506 2.10 0.48 -27.93
C PRO A 506 3.05 1.57 -28.48
N LYS A 507 3.92 2.12 -27.62
CA LYS A 507 4.94 3.11 -28.05
C LYS A 507 5.97 2.50 -28.96
N ILE A 508 6.43 1.29 -28.67
CA ILE A 508 7.39 0.54 -29.51
C ILE A 508 6.76 0.26 -30.89
N GLN A 509 5.49 -0.11 -30.95
CA GLN A 509 4.76 -0.38 -32.21
C GLN A 509 4.64 0.87 -33.09
N ARG A 510 4.42 2.05 -32.50
CA ARG A 510 4.33 3.34 -33.23
C ARG A 510 5.67 3.82 -33.79
N ARG A 511 6.79 3.19 -33.40
CA ARG A 511 8.12 3.67 -33.79
C ARG A 511 8.36 3.47 -35.28
N ALA A 512 8.48 4.58 -36.02
CA ALA A 512 8.76 4.55 -37.47
C ALA A 512 10.23 4.25 -37.78
N ARG A 513 11.18 4.77 -36.97
CA ARG A 513 12.61 4.62 -37.19
C ARG A 513 13.16 3.40 -36.44
N PRO A 514 14.03 2.57 -37.05
CA PRO A 514 14.75 1.50 -36.36
C PRO A 514 15.59 2.09 -35.21
N ALA A 515 15.84 1.30 -34.18
CA ALA A 515 16.82 1.68 -33.16
C ALA A 515 18.22 1.53 -33.73
N GLN A 516 19.13 2.37 -33.26
CA GLN A 516 20.54 2.30 -33.65
C GLN A 516 21.26 1.04 -33.12
N SER A 517 20.83 0.57 -31.92
CA SER A 517 21.37 -0.64 -31.29
C SER A 517 20.69 -1.90 -31.87
N PRO A 518 21.46 -2.93 -32.30
CA PRO A 518 20.92 -4.18 -32.82
C PRO A 518 19.96 -4.89 -31.84
N ALA A 519 20.29 -4.89 -30.55
CA ALA A 519 19.45 -5.50 -29.52
C ALA A 519 18.08 -4.80 -29.36
N ALA A 520 18.05 -3.46 -29.43
CA ALA A 520 16.79 -2.71 -29.39
C ALA A 520 16.01 -2.88 -30.71
N ALA A 521 16.68 -2.95 -31.85
CA ALA A 521 16.05 -3.23 -33.15
C ALA A 521 15.36 -4.59 -33.14
N ALA A 522 15.99 -5.63 -32.62
CA ALA A 522 15.41 -6.97 -32.47
C ALA A 522 14.13 -6.96 -31.60
N ILE A 523 14.08 -6.16 -30.52
CA ILE A 523 12.87 -6.02 -29.70
C ILE A 523 11.75 -5.37 -30.52
N ILE A 524 12.04 -4.28 -31.24
CA ILE A 524 11.05 -3.56 -32.05
C ILE A 524 10.48 -4.50 -33.12
N GLU A 525 11.33 -5.25 -33.82
CA GLU A 525 10.92 -6.23 -34.83
C GLU A 525 10.02 -7.30 -34.21
N LYS A 526 10.44 -7.91 -33.10
CA LYS A 526 9.66 -8.92 -32.40
C LYS A 526 8.27 -8.41 -31.97
N VAL A 527 8.18 -7.16 -31.49
CA VAL A 527 6.92 -6.54 -31.08
C VAL A 527 6.03 -6.29 -32.30
N LYS A 528 6.58 -5.80 -33.42
CA LYS A 528 5.84 -5.56 -34.67
C LYS A 528 5.34 -6.86 -35.31
N LEU A 529 6.18 -7.91 -35.33
CA LEU A 529 5.78 -9.24 -35.86
C LEU A 529 4.63 -9.86 -35.04
N ARG A 530 4.62 -9.69 -33.73
CA ARG A 530 3.49 -10.17 -32.90
C ARG A 530 2.20 -9.44 -33.22
N SER A 531 2.23 -8.15 -33.49
CA SER A 531 1.06 -7.37 -33.87
C SER A 531 0.52 -7.78 -35.24
N SER A 532 1.41 -7.98 -36.24
CA SER A 532 0.99 -8.43 -37.58
C SER A 532 0.38 -9.82 -37.54
N ASN A 533 0.88 -10.72 -36.71
CA ASN A 533 0.30 -12.06 -36.52
C ASN A 533 -1.05 -12.02 -35.77
N GLN A 534 -1.25 -11.09 -34.83
CA GLN A 534 -2.54 -10.88 -34.17
C GLN A 534 -3.56 -10.25 -35.13
N SER A 535 -3.16 -9.31 -35.97
CA SER A 535 -4.02 -8.73 -37.02
C SER A 535 -4.32 -9.73 -38.15
N ALA A 536 -3.44 -10.72 -38.35
CA ALA A 536 -3.66 -11.82 -39.30
C ALA A 536 -4.52 -12.95 -38.70
N MET A 537 -4.79 -12.94 -37.40
CA MET A 537 -5.67 -13.89 -36.71
C MET A 537 -7.10 -13.37 -36.49
N ASP A 538 -7.40 -12.12 -36.85
CA ASP A 538 -8.76 -11.70 -37.16
C ASP A 538 -9.02 -11.99 -38.64
N PRO A 539 -9.51 -13.18 -39.03
CA PRO A 539 -9.88 -13.42 -40.40
C PRO A 539 -11.13 -12.56 -40.66
N VAL A 540 -11.00 -11.59 -41.54
CA VAL A 540 -12.15 -11.15 -42.34
C VAL A 540 -12.74 -12.42 -42.93
N ASP A 541 -13.88 -12.85 -42.41
CA ASP A 541 -14.63 -14.04 -42.81
C ASP A 541 -15.14 -13.83 -44.25
N THR A 542 -14.30 -14.11 -45.22
CA THR A 542 -14.68 -14.25 -46.62
C THR A 542 -14.72 -15.74 -46.94
N GLY A 543 -15.89 -16.33 -46.72
CA GLY A 543 -16.27 -17.49 -47.46
C GLY A 543 -16.09 -18.86 -46.80
N VAL A 544 -17.22 -19.54 -46.67
CA VAL A 544 -17.45 -20.96 -46.35
C VAL A 544 -17.21 -21.29 -44.86
N LYS A 545 -18.20 -20.99 -44.05
CA LYS A 545 -18.30 -21.46 -42.64
C LYS A 545 -18.26 -22.99 -42.65
N LYS A 546 -17.11 -23.58 -42.30
CA LYS A 546 -16.99 -25.04 -42.11
C LYS A 546 -17.94 -25.46 -40.98
N GLN A 547 -18.92 -26.29 -41.33
CA GLN A 547 -19.81 -26.87 -40.33
C GLN A 547 -19.06 -27.85 -39.45
N LYS A 548 -19.19 -27.70 -38.12
CA LYS A 548 -18.68 -28.64 -37.15
C LYS A 548 -19.82 -29.27 -36.36
N ARG A 549 -19.55 -30.43 -35.76
CA ARG A 549 -20.53 -31.15 -34.98
C ARG A 549 -20.87 -30.36 -33.71
N CYS A 550 -22.17 -30.35 -33.33
CA CYS A 550 -22.62 -29.78 -32.09
C CYS A 550 -22.00 -30.54 -30.89
N GLN A 551 -21.34 -29.82 -30.01
CA GLN A 551 -20.63 -30.41 -28.85
C GLN A 551 -21.58 -30.73 -27.68
N VAL A 552 -22.84 -30.30 -27.75
CA VAL A 552 -23.87 -30.57 -26.74
C VAL A 552 -24.75 -31.75 -27.12
N CYS A 553 -24.86 -32.08 -28.42
CA CYS A 553 -25.63 -33.24 -28.89
C CYS A 553 -24.97 -34.55 -28.45
N SER A 554 -25.80 -35.55 -28.14
CA SER A 554 -25.35 -36.91 -27.84
C SER A 554 -24.63 -37.52 -29.05
N SER A 555 -23.81 -38.56 -28.82
CA SER A 555 -23.04 -39.24 -29.87
C SER A 555 -23.90 -39.86 -31.00
N ARG A 556 -25.19 -40.04 -30.74
CA ARG A 556 -26.17 -40.60 -31.69
C ARG A 556 -26.81 -39.54 -32.62
N GLU A 557 -26.73 -38.25 -32.25
CA GLU A 557 -27.25 -37.13 -33.04
C GLU A 557 -26.08 -36.39 -33.71
N ASP A 558 -25.82 -36.62 -34.99
CA ASP A 558 -24.77 -35.94 -35.76
C ASP A 558 -25.28 -34.60 -36.30
N SER A 559 -25.56 -33.65 -35.41
CA SER A 559 -26.04 -32.31 -35.79
C SER A 559 -24.87 -31.39 -36.09
N LYS A 560 -24.67 -31.02 -37.35
CA LYS A 560 -23.65 -30.07 -37.81
C LYS A 560 -24.16 -28.63 -37.71
N THR A 561 -23.32 -27.72 -37.25
CA THR A 561 -23.64 -26.31 -37.05
C THR A 561 -22.47 -25.40 -37.38
N THR A 562 -22.78 -24.19 -37.82
CA THR A 562 -21.81 -23.10 -37.98
C THR A 562 -21.82 -22.14 -36.79
N THR A 563 -22.80 -22.29 -35.88
CA THR A 563 -22.97 -21.41 -34.72
C THR A 563 -22.09 -21.86 -33.57
N SER A 564 -21.32 -20.96 -33.02
CA SER A 564 -20.52 -21.19 -31.81
C SER A 564 -20.97 -20.28 -30.65
N CYS A 565 -20.85 -20.76 -29.41
CA CYS A 565 -21.12 -19.98 -28.22
C CYS A 565 -20.11 -18.81 -28.10
N VAL A 566 -20.60 -17.61 -27.90
CA VAL A 566 -19.74 -16.41 -27.73
C VAL A 566 -18.79 -16.56 -26.55
N LYS A 567 -19.23 -17.19 -25.45
CA LYS A 567 -18.49 -17.31 -24.18
C LYS A 567 -17.49 -18.48 -24.20
N CYS A 568 -17.93 -19.71 -24.49
CA CYS A 568 -17.08 -20.90 -24.44
C CYS A 568 -16.54 -21.37 -25.80
N LYS A 569 -16.91 -20.71 -26.92
CA LYS A 569 -16.51 -21.01 -28.31
C LYS A 569 -16.91 -22.40 -28.81
N ASN A 570 -17.71 -23.15 -28.06
CA ASN A 570 -18.22 -24.45 -28.45
C ASN A 570 -19.24 -24.34 -29.59
N TYR A 571 -19.21 -25.28 -30.55
CA TYR A 571 -20.21 -25.35 -31.64
C TYR A 571 -21.52 -25.91 -31.09
N ILE A 572 -22.62 -25.18 -31.26
CA ILE A 572 -23.92 -25.46 -30.67
C ILE A 572 -25.00 -25.41 -31.75
N CYS A 573 -25.75 -26.50 -31.94
CA CYS A 573 -26.85 -26.54 -32.92
C CYS A 573 -28.07 -25.75 -32.42
N ARG A 574 -28.99 -25.46 -33.34
CA ARG A 574 -30.18 -24.64 -33.08
C ARG A 574 -31.08 -25.18 -31.96
N LYS A 575 -31.10 -26.50 -31.73
CA LYS A 575 -31.84 -27.13 -30.61
C LYS A 575 -31.27 -26.79 -29.23
N HIS A 576 -29.97 -26.49 -29.14
CA HIS A 576 -29.25 -26.19 -27.87
C HIS A 576 -28.87 -24.72 -27.75
N THR A 577 -29.29 -23.86 -28.69
CA THR A 577 -29.03 -22.42 -28.64
C THR A 577 -30.20 -21.73 -27.95
N VAL A 578 -29.90 -20.92 -26.94
CA VAL A 578 -30.84 -20.00 -26.29
C VAL A 578 -30.53 -18.59 -26.78
N THR A 579 -31.53 -17.87 -27.25
CA THR A 579 -31.36 -16.50 -27.75
C THR A 579 -31.83 -15.51 -26.71
N PHE A 580 -30.97 -14.59 -26.34
CA PHE A 580 -31.27 -13.46 -25.46
C PHE A 580 -31.21 -12.15 -26.24
N CYS A 581 -32.07 -11.19 -25.93
CA CYS A 581 -31.90 -9.83 -26.42
C CYS A 581 -30.69 -9.16 -25.72
N PRO A 582 -30.07 -8.09 -26.30
CA PRO A 582 -28.89 -7.45 -25.71
C PRO A 582 -29.06 -7.06 -24.24
N SER A 583 -30.24 -6.59 -23.85
CA SER A 583 -30.56 -6.18 -22.46
C SER A 583 -30.82 -7.37 -21.52
N CYS A 584 -31.13 -8.57 -22.01
CA CYS A 584 -31.37 -9.77 -21.19
C CYS A 584 -30.18 -10.73 -21.14
N GLY A 585 -29.17 -10.54 -22.00
CA GLY A 585 -27.99 -11.41 -22.10
C GLY A 585 -26.81 -10.98 -21.21
N GLU A 586 -26.96 -9.92 -20.43
CA GLU A 586 -25.91 -9.38 -19.53
C GLU A 586 -26.00 -9.92 -18.08
N HIS A 587 -26.76 -10.99 -17.84
CA HIS A 587 -26.86 -11.64 -16.52
C HIS A 587 -26.12 -12.97 -16.44
#